data_2e99f75a488183ce45e838eac4a32d4d
#
_entry.id   2e99f75a488183ce45e838eac4a32d4d
#
_cell.length_a   1.000
_cell.length_b   1.000
_cell.length_c   1.000
_cell.angle_alpha   90.00
_cell.angle_beta   90.00
_cell.angle_gamma   90.00
#
_symmetry.space_group_name_H-M   'P 1'
#
loop_
_entity.id
_entity.type
_entity.pdbx_description
1 polymer ?
#
loop_
_entity_poly.entity_id
_entity_poly.type
_entity_poly.pdbx_seq_one_letter_code
_entity_poly.pdbx_strand_id
1 'polypeptide(L)'
;MFKKNKFQILFTLFALLLASLACTMNIGGPDYPETTIQPSEQAVKNMQEQFKAAFASAATSGDVILTFTEEQLTSVLHYRFAAQNNPLITEPQVILRNNTMDIYGKAKQGYFVANVKISVQVGIDENGEPTINVVSSDFGPLPVPEGINTTLSAIIKEAYTGAVGPVATGFRIEQIGICDGFMVMAGKVK
;
A
#
# COMPACT_ATOMS: atom_id res chain seq x y z
N MET A 1 16.55 44.30 -38.43
CA MET A 1 16.78 43.83 -37.03
C MET A 1 15.54 43.23 -36.35
N PHE A 2 14.34 43.27 -36.94
CA PHE A 2 13.08 42.81 -36.36
C PHE A 2 12.72 41.33 -36.58
N LYS A 3 13.46 40.62 -37.42
CA LYS A 3 13.12 39.19 -37.73
C LYS A 3 13.57 38.18 -36.67
N LYS A 4 14.65 38.53 -35.94
CA LYS A 4 15.24 37.67 -34.87
C LYS A 4 14.37 37.59 -33.62
N ASN A 5 13.70 38.68 -33.28
CA ASN A 5 12.83 38.74 -32.08
C ASN A 5 11.55 37.93 -32.25
N LYS A 6 10.96 37.84 -33.47
CA LYS A 6 9.76 37.07 -33.71
C LYS A 6 10.00 35.57 -33.56
N PHE A 7 11.15 35.09 -33.95
CA PHE A 7 11.53 33.68 -33.78
C PHE A 7 11.78 33.33 -32.30
N GLN A 8 12.40 34.22 -31.55
CA GLN A 8 12.58 34.01 -30.11
C GLN A 8 11.26 34.03 -29.36
N ILE A 9 10.35 34.94 -29.70
CA ILE A 9 9.00 35.00 -29.12
C ILE A 9 8.21 33.74 -29.45
N LEU A 10 8.27 33.22 -30.69
CA LEU A 10 7.61 32.01 -31.09
C LEU A 10 8.17 30.77 -30.35
N PHE A 11 9.49 30.72 -30.17
CA PHE A 11 10.16 29.64 -29.45
C PHE A 11 9.84 29.65 -27.95
N THR A 12 9.77 30.83 -27.31
CA THR A 12 9.36 30.96 -25.91
C THR A 12 7.89 30.61 -25.71
N LEU A 13 7.01 30.99 -26.63
CA LEU A 13 5.59 30.61 -26.59
C LEU A 13 5.41 29.08 -26.77
N PHE A 14 6.18 28.47 -27.65
CA PHE A 14 6.17 27.03 -27.87
C PHE A 14 6.72 26.25 -26.66
N ALA A 15 7.78 26.76 -26.04
CA ALA A 15 8.34 26.18 -24.81
C ALA A 15 7.35 26.29 -23.62
N LEU A 16 6.62 27.42 -23.51
CA LEU A 16 5.57 27.59 -22.51
C LEU A 16 4.37 26.67 -22.76
N LEU A 17 3.98 26.44 -24.02
CA LEU A 17 2.94 25.49 -24.40
C LEU A 17 3.35 24.04 -24.07
N LEU A 18 4.60 23.66 -24.29
CA LEU A 18 5.11 22.34 -23.92
C LEU A 18 5.20 22.15 -22.40
N ALA A 19 5.53 23.19 -21.65
CA ALA A 19 5.56 23.14 -20.19
C ALA A 19 4.15 22.97 -19.57
N SER A 20 3.11 23.51 -20.20
CA SER A 20 1.72 23.36 -19.73
C SER A 20 1.13 21.97 -19.97
N LEU A 21 1.72 21.16 -20.87
CA LEU A 21 1.30 19.79 -21.15
C LEU A 21 1.87 18.75 -20.15
N ALA A 22 2.78 19.17 -19.28
CA ALA A 22 3.41 18.27 -18.29
C ALA A 22 2.62 18.15 -16.97
N CYS A 23 1.55 18.93 -16.77
CA CYS A 23 0.75 18.88 -15.55
C CYS A 23 -0.20 17.67 -15.55
N THR A 24 -0.08 16.82 -14.54
CA THR A 24 -1.14 15.85 -14.22
C THR A 24 -2.35 16.59 -13.67
N MET A 25 -3.55 16.20 -14.11
CA MET A 25 -4.81 16.79 -13.66
C MET A 25 -5.43 15.90 -12.59
N ASN A 26 -5.60 16.47 -11.39
CA ASN A 26 -6.38 15.79 -10.34
C ASN A 26 -7.87 15.91 -10.68
N ILE A 27 -8.56 14.79 -10.81
CA ILE A 27 -9.97 14.71 -11.18
C ILE A 27 -10.88 14.33 -10.01
N GLY A 28 -10.37 14.37 -8.77
CA GLY A 28 -11.12 14.08 -7.55
C GLY A 28 -10.98 12.63 -7.09
N GLY A 29 -12.05 12.09 -6.52
CA GLY A 29 -12.09 10.78 -5.87
C GLY A 29 -12.44 10.89 -4.39
N PRO A 30 -12.33 9.80 -3.61
CA PRO A 30 -12.59 9.82 -2.18
C PRO A 30 -11.66 10.77 -1.43
N ASP A 31 -12.11 11.25 -0.27
CA ASP A 31 -11.29 12.10 0.58
C ASP A 31 -10.03 11.36 1.01
N TYR A 32 -8.90 12.00 0.76
CA TYR A 32 -7.60 11.50 1.19
C TYR A 32 -7.34 11.90 2.64
N PRO A 33 -6.66 11.08 3.46
CA PRO A 33 -6.40 11.42 4.86
C PRO A 33 -5.68 12.77 5.02
N GLU A 34 -6.20 13.64 5.88
CA GLU A 34 -5.60 14.96 6.16
C GLU A 34 -4.21 14.83 6.77
N THR A 35 -4.04 13.87 7.68
CA THR A 35 -2.75 13.54 8.27
C THR A 35 -2.17 12.33 7.54
N THR A 36 -1.03 12.55 6.89
CA THR A 36 -0.34 11.50 6.13
C THR A 36 0.83 10.91 6.92
N ILE A 37 0.96 9.61 6.86
CA ILE A 37 2.08 8.86 7.39
C ILE A 37 3.23 8.95 6.38
N GLN A 38 4.41 9.39 6.82
CA GLN A 38 5.60 9.39 5.98
C GLN A 38 6.21 7.98 5.96
N PRO A 39 6.38 7.36 4.77
CA PRO A 39 7.01 6.04 4.68
C PRO A 39 8.43 6.06 5.22
N SER A 40 8.78 5.03 5.99
CA SER A 40 10.07 4.93 6.69
C SER A 40 10.69 3.54 6.48
N GLU A 41 11.94 3.50 6.01
CA GLU A 41 12.71 2.24 5.97
C GLU A 41 12.90 1.67 7.39
N GLN A 42 12.98 2.54 8.40
CA GLN A 42 13.11 2.11 9.78
C GLN A 42 11.86 1.37 10.24
N ALA A 43 10.67 1.83 9.86
CA ALA A 43 9.41 1.14 10.18
C ALA A 43 9.37 -0.27 9.57
N VAL A 44 9.87 -0.44 8.33
CA VAL A 44 9.99 -1.76 7.69
C VAL A 44 10.99 -2.64 8.42
N LYS A 45 12.16 -2.11 8.81
CA LYS A 45 13.16 -2.85 9.57
C LYS A 45 12.64 -3.27 10.94
N ASN A 46 11.99 -2.34 11.67
CA ASN A 46 11.38 -2.63 12.97
C ASN A 46 10.35 -3.77 12.86
N MET A 47 9.52 -3.75 11.81
CA MET A 47 8.59 -4.84 11.55
C MET A 47 9.31 -6.18 11.35
N GLN A 48 10.38 -6.21 10.55
CA GLN A 48 11.18 -7.43 10.36
C GLN A 48 11.84 -7.93 11.64
N GLU A 49 12.33 -7.02 12.48
CA GLU A 49 12.92 -7.36 13.79
C GLU A 49 11.87 -7.91 14.76
N GLN A 50 10.65 -7.34 14.77
CA GLN A 50 9.52 -7.86 15.52
C GLN A 50 9.19 -9.30 15.11
N PHE A 51 9.16 -9.59 13.81
CA PHE A 51 8.97 -10.96 13.32
C PHE A 51 10.04 -11.89 13.87
N LYS A 52 11.32 -11.55 13.70
CA LYS A 52 12.44 -12.37 14.20
C LYS A 52 12.34 -12.63 15.70
N ALA A 53 12.04 -11.59 16.49
CA ALA A 53 11.91 -11.69 17.93
C ALA A 53 10.72 -12.57 18.34
N ALA A 54 9.56 -12.40 17.71
CA ALA A 54 8.36 -13.20 17.99
C ALA A 54 8.61 -14.69 17.72
N PHE A 55 9.24 -15.03 16.58
CA PHE A 55 9.56 -16.41 16.25
C PHE A 55 10.67 -17.00 17.14
N ALA A 56 11.65 -16.21 17.55
CA ALA A 56 12.67 -16.65 18.52
C ALA A 56 12.03 -16.99 19.88
N SER A 57 11.08 -16.20 20.33
CA SER A 57 10.32 -16.46 21.56
C SER A 57 9.41 -17.68 21.44
N ALA A 58 8.81 -17.88 20.29
CA ALA A 58 7.92 -18.99 20.00
C ALA A 58 8.64 -20.34 20.01
N ALA A 59 9.95 -20.38 19.82
CA ALA A 59 10.73 -21.63 19.95
C ALA A 59 10.59 -22.26 21.35
N THR A 60 10.24 -21.47 22.38
CA THR A 60 10.03 -21.95 23.74
C THR A 60 8.55 -22.02 24.12
N SER A 61 7.73 -21.04 23.70
CA SER A 61 6.32 -20.93 24.08
C SER A 61 5.39 -21.68 23.12
N GLY A 62 5.80 -21.85 21.87
CA GLY A 62 4.95 -22.31 20.79
C GLY A 62 4.03 -21.23 20.20
N ASP A 63 3.85 -20.11 20.91
CA ASP A 63 2.92 -19.05 20.53
C ASP A 63 3.65 -17.88 19.87
N VAL A 64 3.06 -17.33 18.81
CA VAL A 64 3.53 -16.14 18.11
C VAL A 64 2.45 -15.08 18.17
N ILE A 65 2.82 -13.87 18.59
CA ILE A 65 1.95 -12.68 18.53
C ILE A 65 2.71 -11.61 17.75
N LEU A 66 2.06 -11.09 16.71
CA LEU A 66 2.58 -10.03 15.84
C LEU A 66 1.62 -8.85 15.88
N THR A 67 2.16 -7.65 16.03
CA THR A 67 1.38 -6.41 16.03
C THR A 67 1.94 -5.51 14.93
N PHE A 68 1.07 -5.01 14.06
CA PHE A 68 1.42 -4.13 12.96
C PHE A 68 0.78 -2.77 13.17
N THR A 69 1.54 -1.71 12.97
CA THR A 69 1.06 -0.33 13.00
C THR A 69 0.68 0.16 11.60
N GLU A 70 -0.14 1.20 11.54
CA GLU A 70 -0.44 1.90 10.27
C GLU A 70 0.83 2.39 9.58
N GLU A 71 1.84 2.87 10.34
CA GLU A 71 3.13 3.32 9.80
C GLU A 71 3.90 2.18 9.13
N GLN A 72 3.97 1.02 9.77
CA GLN A 72 4.65 -0.16 9.22
C GLN A 72 3.97 -0.64 7.92
N LEU A 73 2.64 -0.76 7.94
CA LEU A 73 1.88 -1.21 6.77
C LEU A 73 1.94 -0.20 5.63
N THR A 74 1.81 1.10 5.90
CA THR A 74 1.99 2.18 4.93
C THR A 74 3.37 2.12 4.29
N SER A 75 4.43 1.96 5.11
CA SER A 75 5.80 1.89 4.63
C SER A 75 6.05 0.68 3.74
N VAL A 76 5.57 -0.49 4.16
CA VAL A 76 5.69 -1.72 3.35
C VAL A 76 5.00 -1.56 2.00
N LEU A 77 3.74 -1.08 1.98
CA LEU A 77 3.01 -0.87 0.73
C LEU A 77 3.70 0.17 -0.16
N HIS A 78 4.22 1.26 0.43
CA HIS A 78 4.94 2.27 -0.31
C HIS A 78 6.13 1.67 -1.07
N TYR A 79 7.01 0.94 -0.40
CA TYR A 79 8.19 0.35 -1.05
C TYR A 79 7.83 -0.78 -2.02
N ARG A 80 6.78 -1.56 -1.75
CA ARG A 80 6.30 -2.60 -2.65
C ARG A 80 5.71 -2.03 -3.94
N PHE A 81 4.87 -1.00 -3.85
CA PHE A 81 4.35 -0.33 -5.04
C PHE A 81 5.45 0.40 -5.81
N ALA A 82 6.36 1.10 -5.12
CA ALA A 82 7.47 1.80 -5.76
C ALA A 82 8.42 0.86 -6.53
N ALA A 83 8.52 -0.40 -6.13
CA ALA A 83 9.34 -1.41 -6.83
C ALA A 83 8.68 -1.93 -8.12
N GLN A 84 7.41 -1.63 -8.38
CA GLN A 84 6.71 -2.02 -9.60
C GLN A 84 6.97 -1.02 -10.73
N ASN A 85 7.16 -1.50 -11.96
CA ASN A 85 7.34 -0.63 -13.12
C ASN A 85 6.12 0.25 -13.44
N ASN A 86 4.93 -0.22 -13.10
CA ASN A 86 3.67 0.51 -13.27
C ASN A 86 2.79 0.25 -12.05
N PRO A 87 3.01 0.98 -10.95
CA PRO A 87 2.25 0.76 -9.74
C PRO A 87 0.78 1.14 -9.94
N LEU A 88 -0.11 0.27 -9.45
CA LEU A 88 -1.55 0.48 -9.46
C LEU A 88 -1.92 1.74 -8.65
N ILE A 89 -1.23 1.94 -7.54
CA ILE A 89 -1.45 3.02 -6.59
C ILE A 89 -0.10 3.63 -6.21
N THR A 90 -0.05 4.93 -6.13
CA THR A 90 1.07 5.70 -5.58
C THR A 90 0.64 6.38 -4.28
N GLU A 91 1.62 6.80 -3.47
CA GLU A 91 1.39 7.48 -2.18
C GLU A 91 0.41 6.71 -1.28
N PRO A 92 0.62 5.40 -1.01
CA PRO A 92 -0.31 4.63 -0.20
C PRO A 92 -0.34 5.14 1.24
N GLN A 93 -1.53 5.10 1.85
CA GLN A 93 -1.77 5.33 3.28
C GLN A 93 -2.67 4.23 3.80
N VAL A 94 -2.30 3.62 4.91
CA VAL A 94 -3.08 2.57 5.56
C VAL A 94 -3.71 3.12 6.83
N ILE A 95 -5.01 2.96 6.94
CA ILE A 95 -5.80 3.31 8.14
C ILE A 95 -6.47 2.04 8.64
N LEU A 96 -6.30 1.76 9.92
CA LEU A 96 -6.84 0.58 10.59
C LEU A 96 -7.99 0.98 11.52
N ARG A 97 -9.23 0.69 11.14
CA ARG A 97 -10.44 1.05 11.88
C ARG A 97 -11.54 0.02 11.67
N ASN A 98 -12.37 -0.17 12.68
CA ASN A 98 -13.63 -0.93 12.56
C ASN A 98 -13.46 -2.33 11.94
N ASN A 99 -12.42 -3.04 12.31
CA ASN A 99 -12.06 -4.37 11.76
C ASN A 99 -11.81 -4.38 10.24
N THR A 100 -11.49 -3.21 9.66
CA THR A 100 -11.11 -3.06 8.26
C THR A 100 -9.75 -2.37 8.15
N MET A 101 -9.05 -2.69 7.07
CA MET A 101 -7.86 -1.97 6.62
C MET A 101 -8.25 -1.14 5.39
N ASP A 102 -8.30 0.17 5.57
CA ASP A 102 -8.53 1.13 4.50
C ASP A 102 -7.19 1.53 3.89
N ILE A 103 -7.02 1.27 2.60
CA ILE A 103 -5.84 1.63 1.82
C ILE A 103 -6.23 2.80 0.93
N TYR A 104 -5.68 3.96 1.21
CA TYR A 104 -5.79 5.15 0.38
C TYR A 104 -4.59 5.27 -0.54
N GLY A 105 -4.73 6.02 -1.61
CA GLY A 105 -3.64 6.33 -2.51
C GLY A 105 -4.08 7.16 -3.69
N LYS A 106 -3.22 7.24 -4.70
CA LYS A 106 -3.50 7.93 -5.95
C LYS A 106 -3.34 6.95 -7.10
N ALA A 107 -4.34 6.84 -7.96
CA ALA A 107 -4.28 6.12 -9.22
C ALA A 107 -4.09 7.08 -10.38
N LYS A 108 -3.30 6.66 -11.38
CA LYS A 108 -3.01 7.46 -12.58
C LYS A 108 -3.45 6.74 -13.83
N GLN A 109 -4.18 7.45 -14.68
CA GLN A 109 -4.53 6.99 -16.02
C GLN A 109 -4.25 8.08 -17.05
N GLY A 110 -3.16 7.92 -17.81
CA GLY A 110 -2.67 8.96 -18.71
C GLY A 110 -2.26 10.21 -17.92
N TYR A 111 -2.92 11.33 -18.20
CA TYR A 111 -2.71 12.61 -17.49
C TYR A 111 -3.62 12.80 -16.28
N PHE A 112 -4.58 11.92 -16.07
CA PHE A 112 -5.54 12.02 -14.98
C PHE A 112 -5.01 11.31 -13.74
N VAL A 113 -5.19 11.96 -12.59
CA VAL A 113 -4.90 11.41 -11.27
C VAL A 113 -6.16 11.52 -10.42
N ALA A 114 -6.54 10.45 -9.76
CA ALA A 114 -7.63 10.46 -8.80
C ALA A 114 -7.18 9.86 -7.47
N ASN A 115 -7.78 10.35 -6.38
CA ASN A 115 -7.67 9.68 -5.11
C ASN A 115 -8.44 8.35 -5.18
N VAL A 116 -7.90 7.34 -4.49
CA VAL A 116 -8.52 6.03 -4.41
C VAL A 116 -8.59 5.58 -2.97
N LYS A 117 -9.62 4.80 -2.66
CA LYS A 117 -9.79 4.11 -1.38
C LYS A 117 -10.18 2.67 -1.64
N ILE A 118 -9.48 1.74 -1.00
CA ILE A 118 -9.79 0.32 -1.05
C ILE A 118 -9.92 -0.16 0.38
N SER A 119 -11.11 -0.65 0.74
CA SER A 119 -11.37 -1.22 2.06
C SER A 119 -11.27 -2.73 1.98
N VAL A 120 -10.43 -3.31 2.81
CA VAL A 120 -10.22 -4.75 2.86
C VAL A 120 -10.49 -5.30 4.25
N GLN A 121 -11.02 -6.51 4.30
CA GLN A 121 -11.06 -7.33 5.50
C GLN A 121 -9.95 -8.38 5.41
N VAL A 122 -9.24 -8.53 6.50
CA VAL A 122 -8.20 -9.54 6.65
C VAL A 122 -8.80 -10.70 7.41
N GLY A 123 -8.66 -11.90 6.88
CA GLY A 123 -9.14 -13.13 7.46
C GLY A 123 -8.06 -14.22 7.48
N ILE A 124 -8.45 -15.44 7.76
CA ILE A 124 -7.58 -16.61 7.81
C ILE A 124 -8.28 -17.71 7.01
N ASP A 125 -7.50 -18.41 6.17
CA ASP A 125 -8.02 -19.60 5.47
C ASP A 125 -7.94 -20.87 6.33
N GLU A 126 -8.40 -21.98 5.77
CA GLU A 126 -8.39 -23.30 6.44
C GLU A 126 -6.97 -23.79 6.77
N ASN A 127 -5.95 -23.28 6.08
CA ASN A 127 -4.55 -23.63 6.29
C ASN A 127 -3.87 -22.74 7.34
N GLY A 128 -4.55 -21.69 7.83
CA GLY A 128 -3.99 -20.69 8.72
C GLY A 128 -3.12 -19.66 7.99
N GLU A 129 -3.36 -19.44 6.68
CA GLU A 129 -2.74 -18.38 5.92
C GLU A 129 -3.62 -17.12 5.90
N PRO A 130 -3.04 -15.91 5.89
CA PRO A 130 -3.82 -14.69 5.84
C PRO A 130 -4.54 -14.59 4.48
N THR A 131 -5.81 -14.25 4.53
CA THR A 131 -6.64 -13.95 3.38
C THR A 131 -7.07 -12.50 3.38
N ILE A 132 -7.31 -11.96 2.19
CA ILE A 132 -7.77 -10.60 2.01
C ILE A 132 -9.00 -10.62 1.13
N ASN A 133 -10.03 -9.98 1.65
CA ASN A 133 -11.27 -9.77 0.93
C ASN A 133 -11.48 -8.26 0.73
N VAL A 134 -11.53 -7.81 -0.52
CA VAL A 134 -11.87 -6.42 -0.85
C VAL A 134 -13.37 -6.24 -0.65
N VAL A 135 -13.72 -5.41 0.33
CA VAL A 135 -15.11 -5.09 0.69
C VAL A 135 -15.65 -3.99 -0.20
N SER A 136 -14.81 -3.00 -0.48
CA SER A 136 -15.15 -1.89 -1.36
C SER A 136 -13.91 -1.32 -2.04
N SER A 137 -14.10 -0.74 -3.22
CA SER A 137 -13.06 -0.01 -3.92
C SER A 137 -13.69 1.22 -4.59
N ASP A 138 -13.11 2.38 -4.33
CA ASP A 138 -13.51 3.66 -4.91
C ASP A 138 -12.29 4.28 -5.59
N PHE A 139 -12.37 4.44 -6.90
CA PHE A 139 -11.34 5.05 -7.75
C PHE A 139 -11.80 6.42 -8.28
N GLY A 140 -12.83 7.00 -7.65
CA GLY A 140 -13.42 8.24 -8.11
C GLY A 140 -13.92 8.13 -9.56
N PRO A 141 -13.60 9.11 -10.43
CA PRO A 141 -13.97 9.06 -11.84
C PRO A 141 -13.20 8.05 -12.71
N LEU A 142 -12.12 7.43 -12.17
CA LEU A 142 -11.36 6.42 -12.90
C LEU A 142 -12.05 5.05 -12.83
N PRO A 143 -11.94 4.23 -13.90
CA PRO A 143 -12.43 2.86 -13.83
C PRO A 143 -11.63 2.06 -12.81
N VAL A 144 -12.31 1.18 -12.08
CA VAL A 144 -11.65 0.22 -11.18
C VAL A 144 -10.86 -0.76 -12.02
N PRO A 145 -9.55 -0.93 -11.78
CA PRO A 145 -8.73 -1.86 -12.55
C PRO A 145 -9.21 -3.31 -12.39
N GLU A 146 -9.22 -4.05 -13.48
CA GLU A 146 -9.48 -5.48 -13.43
C GLU A 146 -8.41 -6.19 -12.60
N GLY A 147 -8.83 -7.19 -11.81
CA GLY A 147 -7.90 -7.98 -11.00
C GLY A 147 -7.34 -7.26 -9.75
N ILE A 148 -7.96 -6.14 -9.31
CA ILE A 148 -7.53 -5.42 -8.09
C ILE A 148 -7.40 -6.36 -6.88
N ASN A 149 -8.36 -7.26 -6.69
CA ASN A 149 -8.36 -8.22 -5.59
C ASN A 149 -7.16 -9.16 -5.67
N THR A 150 -6.87 -9.67 -6.86
CA THR A 150 -5.73 -10.57 -7.11
C THR A 150 -4.40 -9.86 -6.87
N THR A 151 -4.29 -8.62 -7.36
CA THR A 151 -3.06 -7.81 -7.21
C THR A 151 -2.80 -7.48 -5.75
N LEU A 152 -3.80 -7.02 -5.01
CA LEU A 152 -3.64 -6.72 -3.58
C LEU A 152 -3.34 -7.98 -2.77
N SER A 153 -4.06 -9.07 -3.02
CA SER A 153 -3.81 -10.35 -2.34
C SER A 153 -2.38 -10.85 -2.59
N ALA A 154 -1.88 -10.72 -3.82
CA ALA A 154 -0.51 -11.09 -4.16
C ALA A 154 0.53 -10.25 -3.42
N ILE A 155 0.35 -8.91 -3.38
CA ILE A 155 1.25 -7.99 -2.68
C ILE A 155 1.30 -8.30 -1.18
N ILE A 156 0.15 -8.52 -0.57
CA ILE A 156 0.08 -8.79 0.87
C ILE A 156 0.61 -10.19 1.19
N LYS A 157 0.30 -11.18 0.36
CA LYS A 157 0.89 -12.53 0.48
C LYS A 157 2.42 -12.47 0.34
N GLU A 158 2.94 -11.72 -0.62
CA GLU A 158 4.39 -11.52 -0.78
C GLU A 158 5.00 -10.78 0.41
N ALA A 159 4.35 -9.73 0.91
CA ALA A 159 4.80 -9.02 2.10
C ALA A 159 4.86 -9.95 3.33
N TYR A 160 3.84 -10.77 3.51
CA TYR A 160 3.78 -11.76 4.58
C TYR A 160 4.88 -12.82 4.43
N THR A 161 4.95 -13.50 3.28
CA THR A 161 5.95 -14.56 3.05
C THR A 161 7.37 -14.01 3.02
N GLY A 162 7.59 -12.82 2.48
CA GLY A 162 8.89 -12.15 2.46
C GLY A 162 9.37 -11.70 3.85
N ALA A 163 8.45 -11.30 4.73
CA ALA A 163 8.77 -10.89 6.09
C ALA A 163 9.03 -12.09 7.02
N VAL A 164 8.28 -13.17 6.85
CA VAL A 164 8.37 -14.39 7.68
C VAL A 164 9.44 -15.34 7.14
N GLY A 165 9.78 -15.26 5.84
CA GLY A 165 10.81 -16.08 5.21
C GLY A 165 10.57 -17.58 5.34
N PRO A 166 11.62 -18.41 5.49
CA PRO A 166 11.50 -19.86 5.62
C PRO A 166 10.69 -20.32 6.85
N VAL A 167 10.49 -19.46 7.82
CA VAL A 167 9.72 -19.75 9.05
C VAL A 167 8.20 -19.78 8.75
N ALA A 168 7.76 -19.16 7.64
CA ALA A 168 6.35 -19.19 7.22
C ALA A 168 5.78 -20.61 7.06
N THR A 169 6.60 -21.58 6.70
CA THR A 169 6.19 -22.97 6.52
C THR A 169 5.79 -23.68 7.80
N GLY A 170 6.20 -23.14 8.96
CA GLY A 170 5.90 -23.69 10.29
C GLY A 170 4.90 -22.88 11.11
N PHE A 171 4.47 -21.72 10.63
CA PHE A 171 3.57 -20.83 11.38
C PHE A 171 2.13 -20.95 10.87
N ARG A 172 1.21 -21.14 11.79
CA ARG A 172 -0.23 -21.15 11.53
C ARG A 172 -0.88 -20.02 12.28
N ILE A 173 -1.53 -19.11 11.57
CA ILE A 173 -2.33 -18.06 12.17
C ILE A 173 -3.62 -18.68 12.69
N GLU A 174 -3.95 -18.40 13.95
CA GLU A 174 -5.20 -18.83 14.60
C GLU A 174 -6.19 -17.67 14.75
N GLN A 175 -5.66 -16.45 14.90
CA GLN A 175 -6.47 -15.25 15.08
C GLN A 175 -5.84 -14.06 14.36
N ILE A 176 -6.71 -13.23 13.79
CA ILE A 176 -6.34 -11.93 13.25
C ILE A 176 -7.42 -10.92 13.63
N GLY A 177 -7.01 -9.74 14.05
CA GLY A 177 -7.92 -8.67 14.42
C GLY A 177 -7.35 -7.30 14.09
N ILE A 178 -8.22 -6.36 13.76
CA ILE A 178 -7.88 -4.97 13.53
C ILE A 178 -8.58 -4.14 14.62
N CYS A 179 -7.76 -3.47 15.40
CA CYS A 179 -8.16 -2.43 16.34
C CYS A 179 -7.79 -1.07 15.78
N ASP A 180 -8.23 0.02 16.43
CA ASP A 180 -7.89 1.37 15.97
C ASP A 180 -6.37 1.59 16.00
N GLY A 181 -5.79 1.74 14.82
CA GLY A 181 -4.34 1.97 14.61
C GLY A 181 -3.45 0.72 14.59
N PHE A 182 -3.99 -0.47 14.88
CA PHE A 182 -3.19 -1.70 14.97
C PHE A 182 -3.90 -2.89 14.34
N MET A 183 -3.10 -3.77 13.73
CA MET A 183 -3.51 -5.12 13.35
C MET A 183 -2.72 -6.12 14.18
N VAL A 184 -3.39 -7.07 14.78
CA VAL A 184 -2.78 -8.13 15.61
C VAL A 184 -3.03 -9.47 14.94
N MET A 185 -1.98 -10.26 14.82
CA MET A 185 -2.02 -11.67 14.40
C MET A 185 -1.49 -12.54 15.54
N ALA A 186 -2.22 -13.58 15.90
CA ALA A 186 -1.79 -14.58 16.85
C ALA A 186 -1.85 -15.97 16.22
N GLY A 187 -0.91 -16.83 16.55
CA GLY A 187 -0.86 -18.20 16.02
C GLY A 187 0.24 -19.01 16.68
N LYS A 188 0.49 -20.20 16.09
CA LYS A 188 1.44 -21.19 16.65
C LYS A 188 2.48 -21.61 15.63
N VAL A 189 3.67 -21.88 16.12
CA VAL A 189 4.70 -22.60 15.38
C VAL A 189 4.40 -24.09 15.48
N LYS A 190 4.44 -24.81 14.34
CA LYS A 190 4.27 -26.27 14.27
C LYS A 190 5.56 -26.97 14.68
#